data_4bc872ed63f92604f67762c67f01f9c4
#
_entry.id   4bc872ed63f92604f67762c67f01f9c4
#
_cell.length_a   1.000
_cell.length_b   1.000
_cell.length_c   1.000
_cell.angle_alpha   90.00
_cell.angle_beta   90.00
_cell.angle_gamma   90.00
#
_symmetry.space_group_name_H-M   'P 1'
#
loop_
_entity.id
_entity.type
_entity.pdbx_description
1 polymer ?
#
loop_
_entity_poly.entity_id
_entity_poly.type
_entity_poly.pdbx_seq_one_letter_code
_entity_poly.pdbx_strand_id
1 'polypeptide(L)'
;MCWSTETRVCFGRLSSDRPGQPAARTRPTSDTPTPGCASRAGAAGGKGTTEMIPVIVGLVVVAIVGTAMSVRILKQYERGVQFRLGRVLGGARGPGLIFIIPFIDIVRRVSLRIITMPIQSQGIITKDNVSVDVSAVAYYRVVDPVAAVVAIENVQAAINQIAQTTLRSVVGRHTLDETLSETDTINQNIREILDVQTEEWGVKVTVVELKDIQLPDSMKRAMARQAEAEREKRAKIIAAEGEALAAGELAHASDVMMAHPLALQLRNLQTLVEIGVDRNTTVVFPAPLMSTIQELGAFLTRETAAVAKVPVAPMPEVPAASVNGEPIEA
;
A
#
# COMPACT_ATOMS: atom_id res chain seq x y z
N MET A 1 3.76 22.63 24.35
CA MET A 1 4.90 23.40 23.86
C MET A 1 4.62 23.80 22.43
N CYS A 2 4.31 25.09 22.27
CA CYS A 2 4.09 25.76 20.98
C CYS A 2 5.38 25.87 20.18
N TRP A 3 5.33 25.69 18.88
CA TRP A 3 6.12 26.51 17.94
C TRP A 3 5.35 26.69 16.65
N SER A 4 4.94 27.91 16.48
CA SER A 4 4.36 28.56 15.33
C SER A 4 5.48 29.10 14.44
N THR A 5 5.38 29.01 13.12
CA THR A 5 6.10 29.92 12.22
C THR A 5 5.24 30.16 10.98
N GLU A 6 4.61 31.32 10.99
CA GLU A 6 3.97 31.98 9.85
C GLU A 6 5.03 32.44 8.83
N THR A 7 4.79 32.25 7.57
CA THR A 7 5.47 32.99 6.50
C THR A 7 4.42 33.78 5.73
N ARG A 8 4.43 35.10 5.98
CA ARG A 8 3.62 36.13 5.30
C ARG A 8 4.14 36.34 3.88
N VAL A 9 3.27 36.24 2.93
CA VAL A 9 3.44 36.77 1.57
C VAL A 9 2.90 38.20 1.54
N CYS A 10 3.79 39.16 1.26
CA CYS A 10 3.40 40.56 1.01
C CYS A 10 2.98 40.77 -0.43
N PHE A 11 1.74 41.16 -0.60
CA PHE A 11 1.14 41.71 -1.81
C PHE A 11 1.53 43.20 -1.86
N GLY A 12 2.27 43.62 -2.88
CA GLY A 12 2.55 45.04 -3.20
C GLY A 12 1.63 45.53 -4.28
N ARG A 13 0.86 46.53 -3.90
CA ARG A 13 -0.18 47.20 -4.69
C ARG A 13 0.42 48.32 -5.55
N LEU A 14 -0.02 48.39 -6.79
CA LEU A 14 0.12 49.52 -7.74
C LEU A 14 -0.39 50.84 -7.19
N SER A 15 0.31 51.94 -7.53
CA SER A 15 -0.26 53.24 -7.64
C SER A 15 0.44 54.08 -8.70
N SER A 16 -0.31 54.45 -9.68
CA SER A 16 -0.30 55.58 -10.63
C SER A 16 0.22 56.90 -10.07
N ASP A 17 0.99 57.63 -10.84
CA ASP A 17 0.64 59.00 -11.20
C ASP A 17 1.64 59.61 -12.22
N ARG A 18 1.12 60.21 -13.26
CA ARG A 18 1.72 61.24 -14.13
C ARG A 18 1.43 62.62 -13.44
N PRO A 19 1.89 63.82 -13.90
CA PRO A 19 2.56 64.24 -15.14
C PRO A 19 3.60 65.39 -14.97
N GLY A 20 4.20 65.86 -16.07
CA GLY A 20 4.80 67.19 -16.09
C GLY A 20 5.93 67.42 -17.10
N GLN A 21 5.63 67.90 -18.28
CA GLN A 21 6.51 68.73 -19.14
C GLN A 21 6.60 70.17 -18.54
N PRO A 22 7.49 71.17 -18.99
CA PRO A 22 8.04 71.36 -20.34
C PRO A 22 9.41 72.08 -20.42
N ALA A 23 9.89 72.21 -21.69
CA ALA A 23 10.59 73.35 -22.31
C ALA A 23 12.05 73.64 -21.96
N ALA A 24 12.96 73.88 -22.87
CA ALA A 24 13.16 74.93 -23.84
C ALA A 24 14.60 74.90 -24.39
N ARG A 25 14.71 75.07 -25.67
CA ARG A 25 15.61 75.94 -26.45
C ARG A 25 17.11 75.98 -26.13
N THR A 26 17.95 75.71 -27.19
CA THR A 26 18.55 76.78 -28.04
C THR A 26 19.43 76.13 -29.13
N ARG A 27 19.21 76.57 -30.33
CA ARG A 27 20.24 76.65 -31.44
C ARG A 27 21.02 77.96 -31.24
N PRO A 28 22.15 78.30 -31.97
CA PRO A 28 22.40 78.08 -33.39
C PRO A 28 23.90 77.90 -33.80
N THR A 29 24.06 77.86 -35.11
CA THR A 29 25.01 78.43 -36.11
C THR A 29 26.20 77.58 -36.51
N SER A 30 26.10 77.22 -37.75
CA SER A 30 26.82 77.66 -38.96
C SER A 30 28.31 77.34 -39.01
N ASP A 31 28.69 76.57 -40.02
CA ASP A 31 29.44 77.11 -41.17
C ASP A 31 29.82 75.97 -42.16
N THR A 32 29.41 76.16 -43.38
CA THR A 32 29.93 75.58 -44.60
C THR A 32 31.24 76.30 -45.01
N PRO A 33 32.19 75.64 -45.73
CA PRO A 33 32.10 75.63 -47.19
C PRO A 33 32.64 74.39 -47.89
N THR A 34 32.07 74.09 -49.05
CA THR A 34 32.58 73.37 -50.21
C THR A 34 33.66 74.20 -50.94
N PRO A 35 34.36 73.71 -52.01
CA PRO A 35 34.40 72.41 -52.69
C PRO A 35 35.83 71.96 -53.13
N GLY A 36 35.93 70.69 -53.49
CA GLY A 36 37.20 70.15 -54.09
C GLY A 36 36.93 68.97 -55.00
N CYS A 37 36.92 69.31 -56.28
CA CYS A 37 36.92 68.38 -57.40
C CYS A 37 38.17 67.52 -57.52
N ALA A 38 38.01 66.30 -57.93
CA ALA A 38 38.84 65.46 -58.80
C ALA A 38 38.96 64.03 -58.26
N SER A 39 38.81 63.03 -58.94
CA SER A 39 38.92 62.51 -60.24
C SER A 39 38.47 61.09 -60.32
N ARG A 40 37.82 60.78 -61.38
CA ARG A 40 37.52 59.46 -61.90
C ARG A 40 38.77 58.56 -62.03
N ALA A 41 38.75 57.38 -61.41
CA ALA A 41 39.47 56.24 -61.95
C ALA A 41 38.60 55.00 -61.71
N GLY A 42 38.19 54.41 -62.81
CA GLY A 42 37.38 53.19 -62.80
C GLY A 42 38.22 51.98 -62.39
N ALA A 43 37.62 51.10 -61.67
CA ALA A 43 37.99 49.74 -61.63
C ALA A 43 36.68 48.93 -61.63
N ALA A 44 36.31 48.55 -62.84
CA ALA A 44 35.38 47.44 -63.02
C ALA A 44 36.11 46.16 -62.63
N GLY A 45 35.55 45.40 -61.72
CA GLY A 45 36.05 44.11 -61.36
C GLY A 45 35.58 43.60 -60.03
N GLY A 46 34.60 42.69 -59.99
CA GLY A 46 34.40 41.83 -58.87
C GLY A 46 33.15 42.05 -57.98
N LYS A 47 32.01 42.41 -58.53
CA LYS A 47 30.76 42.48 -57.74
C LYS A 47 30.05 41.15 -57.52
N GLY A 48 30.58 40.01 -58.04
CA GLY A 48 29.89 38.70 -57.95
C GLY A 48 30.30 37.85 -56.78
N THR A 49 31.51 38.02 -56.23
CA THR A 49 32.03 37.11 -55.18
C THR A 49 31.82 37.61 -53.75
N THR A 50 31.76 38.93 -53.54
CA THR A 50 31.62 39.53 -52.20
C THR A 50 30.18 39.42 -51.66
N GLU A 51 29.17 39.40 -52.49
CA GLU A 51 27.76 39.25 -52.14
C GLU A 51 27.41 37.78 -51.86
N MET A 52 28.13 36.82 -52.41
CA MET A 52 27.89 35.38 -52.18
C MET A 52 28.44 34.87 -50.84
N ILE A 53 29.46 35.51 -50.29
CA ILE A 53 30.08 35.07 -49.00
C ILE A 53 29.11 35.15 -47.84
N PRO A 54 28.36 36.25 -47.58
CA PRO A 54 27.37 36.33 -46.48
C PRO A 54 26.22 35.35 -46.68
N VAL A 55 25.80 35.06 -47.90
CA VAL A 55 24.77 34.06 -48.17
C VAL A 55 25.26 32.66 -47.88
N ILE A 56 26.47 32.32 -48.27
CA ILE A 56 27.06 31.02 -47.96
C ILE A 56 27.29 30.86 -46.44
N VAL A 57 27.79 31.88 -45.75
CA VAL A 57 27.95 31.89 -44.31
C VAL A 57 26.60 31.71 -43.59
N GLY A 58 25.56 32.43 -44.04
CA GLY A 58 24.19 32.27 -43.51
C GLY A 58 23.64 30.85 -43.70
N LEU A 59 23.84 30.26 -44.88
CA LEU A 59 23.40 28.91 -45.18
C LEU A 59 24.18 27.86 -44.34
N VAL A 60 25.47 28.02 -44.13
CA VAL A 60 26.28 27.15 -43.27
C VAL A 60 25.86 27.28 -41.82
N VAL A 61 25.57 28.47 -41.31
CA VAL A 61 25.08 28.67 -39.96
C VAL A 61 23.71 27.99 -39.77
N VAL A 62 22.79 28.15 -40.73
CA VAL A 62 21.47 27.50 -40.71
C VAL A 62 21.64 25.98 -40.74
N ALA A 63 22.54 25.44 -41.54
CA ALA A 63 22.86 24.01 -41.61
C ALA A 63 23.43 23.49 -40.27
N ILE A 64 24.32 24.21 -39.62
CA ILE A 64 24.91 23.85 -38.32
C ILE A 64 23.83 23.90 -37.24
N VAL A 65 23.04 24.93 -37.19
CA VAL A 65 21.92 25.04 -36.23
C VAL A 65 20.87 23.95 -36.47
N GLY A 66 20.53 23.66 -37.72
CA GLY A 66 19.63 22.59 -38.13
C GLY A 66 20.13 21.19 -37.68
N THR A 67 21.41 20.92 -37.91
CA THR A 67 22.04 19.65 -37.47
C THR A 67 22.13 19.56 -35.94
N ALA A 68 22.46 20.64 -35.26
CA ALA A 68 22.48 20.67 -33.80
C ALA A 68 21.07 20.43 -33.18
N MET A 69 20.03 20.95 -33.79
CA MET A 69 18.63 20.70 -33.38
C MET A 69 18.13 19.31 -33.76
N SER A 70 18.74 18.65 -34.75
CA SER A 70 18.37 17.34 -35.26
C SER A 70 18.81 16.20 -34.34
N VAL A 71 19.81 16.40 -33.51
CA VAL A 71 20.39 15.38 -32.66
C VAL A 71 19.66 15.34 -31.30
N ARG A 72 19.09 14.20 -30.94
CA ARG A 72 18.48 13.95 -29.62
C ARG A 72 19.07 12.69 -29.02
N ILE A 73 19.38 12.76 -27.72
CA ILE A 73 19.89 11.62 -26.94
C ILE A 73 18.74 11.05 -26.13
N LEU A 74 18.49 9.74 -26.28
CA LEU A 74 17.56 8.98 -25.42
C LEU A 74 18.35 8.22 -24.37
N LYS A 75 17.84 8.24 -23.15
CA LYS A 75 18.39 7.47 -22.02
C LYS A 75 18.09 5.99 -22.18
N GLN A 76 18.84 5.13 -21.51
CA GLN A 76 18.71 3.68 -21.61
C GLN A 76 17.30 3.17 -21.22
N TYR A 77 16.66 3.84 -20.31
CA TYR A 77 15.32 3.50 -19.82
C TYR A 77 14.19 4.23 -20.58
N GLU A 78 14.52 5.00 -21.61
CA GLU A 78 13.56 5.72 -22.44
C GLU A 78 13.53 5.12 -23.84
N ARG A 79 12.34 5.07 -24.42
CA ARG A 79 12.13 4.76 -25.83
C ARG A 79 11.49 5.97 -26.50
N GLY A 80 11.93 6.25 -27.71
CA GLY A 80 11.36 7.32 -28.52
C GLY A 80 10.41 6.78 -29.56
N VAL A 81 9.15 7.22 -29.53
CA VAL A 81 8.20 6.99 -30.62
C VAL A 81 8.27 8.20 -31.55
N GLN A 82 8.74 7.96 -32.78
CA GLN A 82 8.92 9.00 -33.80
C GLN A 82 7.68 9.10 -34.67
N PHE A 83 7.11 10.28 -34.73
CA PHE A 83 6.01 10.62 -35.62
C PHE A 83 6.55 11.52 -36.75
N ARG A 84 6.34 11.10 -37.99
CA ARG A 84 6.62 11.91 -39.17
C ARG A 84 5.34 12.31 -39.85
N LEU A 85 5.07 13.62 -39.92
CA LEU A 85 3.81 14.13 -40.48
C LEU A 85 2.55 13.42 -39.91
N GLY A 86 2.56 13.13 -38.59
CA GLY A 86 1.45 12.44 -37.91
C GLY A 86 1.41 10.91 -38.06
N ARG A 87 2.32 10.30 -38.85
CA ARG A 87 2.40 8.83 -38.96
C ARG A 87 3.56 8.29 -38.13
N VAL A 88 3.35 7.18 -37.44
CA VAL A 88 4.40 6.48 -36.72
C VAL A 88 5.43 5.92 -37.71
N LEU A 89 6.68 6.29 -37.54
CA LEU A 89 7.75 5.84 -38.39
C LEU A 89 8.47 4.64 -37.74
N GLY A 90 8.08 3.44 -38.18
CA GLY A 90 8.74 2.20 -37.75
C GLY A 90 8.72 1.97 -36.27
N GLY A 91 8.88 1.03 -35.56
CA GLY A 91 8.76 0.80 -34.10
C GLY A 91 9.47 1.80 -33.20
N ALA A 92 9.45 1.56 -31.90
CA ALA A 92 10.09 2.40 -30.91
C ALA A 92 11.62 2.44 -31.11
N ARG A 93 12.18 3.63 -31.18
CA ARG A 93 13.64 3.83 -31.31
C ARG A 93 14.34 3.48 -29.99
N GLY A 94 15.45 2.74 -30.10
CA GLY A 94 16.28 2.35 -28.98
C GLY A 94 16.98 3.52 -28.27
N PRO A 95 17.66 3.25 -27.16
CA PRO A 95 18.48 4.24 -26.47
C PRO A 95 19.69 4.63 -27.34
N GLY A 96 20.16 5.85 -27.15
CA GLY A 96 21.30 6.36 -27.86
C GLY A 96 21.00 7.63 -28.65
N LEU A 97 21.76 7.88 -29.67
CA LEU A 97 21.71 9.08 -30.51
C LEU A 97 20.70 8.87 -31.62
N ILE A 98 19.70 9.74 -31.70
CA ILE A 98 18.62 9.69 -32.69
C ILE A 98 18.68 10.98 -33.52
N PHE A 99 18.61 10.81 -34.85
CA PHE A 99 18.49 11.90 -35.78
C PHE A 99 17.01 12.16 -36.06
N ILE A 100 16.61 13.41 -35.87
CA ILE A 100 15.23 13.89 -36.03
C ILE A 100 15.29 15.04 -37.05
N ILE A 101 14.39 15.02 -38.04
CA ILE A 101 14.28 16.16 -38.96
C ILE A 101 13.45 17.23 -38.21
N PRO A 102 14.09 18.38 -37.85
CA PRO A 102 13.37 19.46 -37.20
C PRO A 102 12.20 19.90 -38.08
N PHE A 103 11.07 20.28 -37.45
CA PHE A 103 9.79 20.69 -38.04
C PHE A 103 8.92 19.56 -38.61
N ILE A 104 9.47 18.41 -39.06
CA ILE A 104 8.71 17.31 -39.67
C ILE A 104 8.47 16.18 -38.66
N ASP A 105 9.49 15.89 -37.85
CA ASP A 105 9.48 14.76 -36.91
C ASP A 105 9.20 15.24 -35.49
N ILE A 106 8.22 14.59 -34.85
CA ILE A 106 7.91 14.77 -33.43
C ILE A 106 8.26 13.48 -32.71
N VAL A 107 9.05 13.55 -31.62
CA VAL A 107 9.40 12.40 -30.81
C VAL A 107 8.73 12.49 -29.45
N ARG A 108 7.91 11.47 -29.12
CA ARG A 108 7.37 11.25 -27.79
C ARG A 108 8.29 10.27 -27.04
N ARG A 109 8.75 10.68 -25.86
CA ARG A 109 9.59 9.85 -25.00
C ARG A 109 8.71 9.09 -24.03
N VAL A 110 8.89 7.77 -23.94
CA VAL A 110 8.18 6.89 -23.03
C VAL A 110 9.18 6.20 -22.12
N SER A 111 8.96 6.25 -20.82
CA SER A 111 9.79 5.56 -19.83
C SER A 111 9.36 4.10 -19.72
N LEU A 112 10.35 3.18 -19.70
CA LEU A 112 10.13 1.74 -19.49
C LEU A 112 10.24 1.34 -18.01
N ARG A 113 10.48 2.30 -17.12
CA ARG A 113 10.59 2.03 -15.68
C ARG A 113 9.23 1.64 -15.12
N ILE A 114 9.27 0.92 -14.03
CA ILE A 114 8.08 0.66 -13.23
C ILE A 114 7.63 2.00 -12.63
N ILE A 115 6.37 2.29 -12.81
CA ILE A 115 5.69 3.48 -12.27
C ILE A 115 4.74 3.01 -11.20
N THR A 116 4.84 3.63 -10.02
CA THR A 116 3.92 3.42 -8.92
C THR A 116 2.76 4.38 -9.04
N MET A 117 1.56 3.85 -9.05
CA MET A 117 0.33 4.65 -9.17
C MET A 117 -0.57 4.38 -7.96
N PRO A 118 -0.79 5.38 -7.12
CA PRO A 118 -1.78 5.25 -6.04
C PRO A 118 -3.19 5.29 -6.62
N ILE A 119 -4.02 4.33 -6.23
CA ILE A 119 -5.45 4.28 -6.50
C ILE A 119 -6.14 4.93 -5.30
N GLN A 120 -6.90 5.99 -5.58
CA GLN A 120 -7.62 6.74 -4.55
C GLN A 120 -8.63 5.85 -3.83
N SER A 121 -8.85 6.16 -2.54
CA SER A 121 -9.82 5.47 -1.72
C SER A 121 -11.20 5.48 -2.36
N GLN A 122 -11.82 4.30 -2.41
CA GLN A 122 -13.15 4.08 -2.98
C GLN A 122 -14.07 3.51 -1.90
N GLY A 123 -15.21 4.17 -1.70
CA GLY A 123 -16.30 3.62 -0.89
C GLY A 123 -16.96 2.45 -1.61
N ILE A 124 -16.91 1.27 -1.03
CA ILE A 124 -17.40 0.01 -1.60
C ILE A 124 -18.30 -0.66 -0.57
N ILE A 125 -19.35 -1.32 -1.05
CA ILE A 125 -20.20 -2.18 -0.21
C ILE A 125 -19.77 -3.61 -0.50
N THR A 126 -19.34 -4.33 0.53
CA THR A 126 -18.96 -5.74 0.44
C THR A 126 -20.18 -6.64 0.32
N LYS A 127 -19.96 -7.93 0.02
CA LYS A 127 -21.03 -8.95 -0.05
C LYS A 127 -21.84 -9.04 1.24
N ASP A 128 -21.21 -8.77 2.39
CA ASP A 128 -21.85 -8.76 3.72
C ASP A 128 -22.62 -7.47 4.03
N ASN A 129 -22.83 -6.62 2.99
CA ASN A 129 -23.52 -5.33 3.12
C ASN A 129 -22.85 -4.35 4.10
N VAL A 130 -21.51 -4.43 4.20
CA VAL A 130 -20.68 -3.50 4.98
C VAL A 130 -20.05 -2.47 4.06
N SER A 131 -20.19 -1.20 4.42
CA SER A 131 -19.53 -0.09 3.71
C SER A 131 -18.08 0.02 4.16
N VAL A 132 -17.13 -0.06 3.21
CA VAL A 132 -15.69 0.04 3.48
C VAL A 132 -15.05 1.01 2.49
N ASP A 133 -14.05 1.76 2.95
CA ASP A 133 -13.22 2.59 2.09
C ASP A 133 -11.89 1.88 1.83
N VAL A 134 -11.67 1.50 0.57
CA VAL A 134 -10.50 0.72 0.17
C VAL A 134 -9.60 1.55 -0.73
N SER A 135 -8.31 1.62 -0.41
CA SER A 135 -7.25 2.20 -1.24
C SER A 135 -6.25 1.12 -1.67
N ALA A 136 -5.65 1.31 -2.83
CA ALA A 136 -4.68 0.37 -3.37
C ALA A 136 -3.53 1.09 -4.08
N VAL A 137 -2.49 0.35 -4.42
CA VAL A 137 -1.36 0.82 -5.20
C VAL A 137 -1.13 -0.15 -6.35
N ALA A 138 -1.03 0.36 -7.58
CA ALA A 138 -0.68 -0.43 -8.74
C ALA A 138 0.72 -0.07 -9.24
N TYR A 139 1.48 -1.10 -9.59
CA TYR A 139 2.79 -1.00 -10.21
C TYR A 139 2.70 -1.46 -11.65
N TYR A 140 2.98 -0.58 -12.58
CA TYR A 140 2.93 -0.91 -14.00
C TYR A 140 4.17 -0.42 -14.74
N ARG A 141 4.42 -1.02 -15.89
CA ARG A 141 5.48 -0.60 -16.82
C ARG A 141 4.97 -0.65 -18.24
N VAL A 142 5.50 0.21 -19.09
CA VAL A 142 5.23 0.17 -20.52
C VAL A 142 6.12 -0.89 -21.17
N VAL A 143 5.52 -1.82 -21.91
CA VAL A 143 6.20 -2.87 -22.68
C VAL A 143 6.30 -2.45 -24.13
N ASP A 144 5.19 -2.01 -24.73
CA ASP A 144 5.16 -1.46 -26.08
C ASP A 144 4.91 0.06 -26.06
N PRO A 145 5.95 0.86 -26.24
CA PRO A 145 5.82 2.31 -26.27
C PRO A 145 4.98 2.84 -27.42
N VAL A 146 4.87 2.10 -28.53
CA VAL A 146 4.09 2.55 -29.70
C VAL A 146 2.62 2.42 -29.40
N ALA A 147 2.17 1.26 -28.93
CA ALA A 147 0.81 1.04 -28.50
C ALA A 147 0.39 2.05 -27.40
N ALA A 148 1.27 2.26 -26.41
CA ALA A 148 0.99 3.18 -25.30
C ALA A 148 0.79 4.65 -25.72
N VAL A 149 1.38 5.09 -26.84
CA VAL A 149 1.22 6.48 -27.31
C VAL A 149 0.10 6.61 -28.34
N VAL A 150 -0.18 5.56 -29.10
CA VAL A 150 -1.17 5.59 -30.19
C VAL A 150 -2.56 5.18 -29.70
N ALA A 151 -2.65 4.17 -28.85
CA ALA A 151 -3.94 3.63 -28.40
C ALA A 151 -4.63 4.54 -27.38
N ILE A 152 -3.85 5.26 -26.54
CA ILE A 152 -4.42 6.03 -25.45
C ILE A 152 -3.67 7.36 -25.24
N GLU A 153 -4.41 8.41 -24.93
CA GLU A 153 -3.85 9.76 -24.71
C GLU A 153 -3.08 9.83 -23.39
N ASN A 154 -3.70 9.34 -22.32
CA ASN A 154 -3.12 9.36 -20.97
C ASN A 154 -3.25 7.99 -20.32
N VAL A 155 -2.19 7.21 -20.44
CA VAL A 155 -2.09 5.85 -19.89
C VAL A 155 -2.36 5.83 -18.38
N GLN A 156 -1.78 6.79 -17.64
CA GLN A 156 -1.91 6.82 -16.18
C GLN A 156 -3.36 7.09 -15.74
N ALA A 157 -4.02 8.04 -16.36
CA ALA A 157 -5.40 8.38 -16.02
C ALA A 157 -6.35 7.22 -16.34
N ALA A 158 -6.16 6.56 -17.48
CA ALA A 158 -6.99 5.43 -17.90
C ALA A 158 -6.79 4.21 -16.99
N ILE A 159 -5.55 3.83 -16.69
CA ILE A 159 -5.29 2.72 -15.77
C ILE A 159 -5.90 3.02 -14.39
N ASN A 160 -5.79 4.25 -13.91
CA ASN A 160 -6.39 4.65 -12.64
C ASN A 160 -7.91 4.48 -12.64
N GLN A 161 -8.58 4.88 -13.71
CA GLN A 161 -10.03 4.75 -13.84
C GLN A 161 -10.48 3.28 -13.88
N ILE A 162 -9.78 2.45 -14.66
CA ILE A 162 -10.08 1.02 -14.73
C ILE A 162 -9.76 0.35 -13.38
N ALA A 163 -8.64 0.69 -12.76
CA ALA A 163 -8.26 0.16 -11.46
C ALA A 163 -9.30 0.46 -10.38
N GLN A 164 -9.86 1.67 -10.35
CA GLN A 164 -10.93 2.04 -9.42
C GLN A 164 -12.20 1.21 -9.65
N THR A 165 -12.61 1.02 -10.90
CA THR A 165 -13.80 0.22 -11.24
C THR A 165 -13.60 -1.26 -10.97
N THR A 166 -12.41 -1.80 -11.27
CA THR A 166 -12.05 -3.19 -11.00
C THR A 166 -11.97 -3.46 -9.50
N LEU A 167 -11.32 -2.55 -8.75
CA LEU A 167 -11.24 -2.61 -7.29
C LEU A 167 -12.65 -2.70 -6.67
N ARG A 168 -13.56 -1.82 -7.10
CA ARG A 168 -14.96 -1.84 -6.64
C ARG A 168 -15.65 -3.16 -6.99
N SER A 169 -15.47 -3.67 -8.19
CA SER A 169 -16.10 -4.91 -8.64
C SER A 169 -15.57 -6.14 -7.91
N VAL A 170 -14.27 -6.23 -7.68
CA VAL A 170 -13.64 -7.39 -7.03
C VAL A 170 -13.96 -7.39 -5.54
N VAL A 171 -13.70 -6.29 -4.83
CA VAL A 171 -13.97 -6.19 -3.40
C VAL A 171 -15.47 -6.34 -3.08
N GLY A 172 -16.36 -5.81 -3.94
CA GLY A 172 -17.80 -5.96 -3.76
C GLY A 172 -18.32 -7.40 -3.90
N ARG A 173 -17.55 -8.34 -4.46
CA ARG A 173 -17.90 -9.76 -4.55
C ARG A 173 -17.45 -10.58 -3.36
N HIS A 174 -16.50 -10.07 -2.58
CA HIS A 174 -15.93 -10.74 -1.41
C HIS A 174 -16.60 -10.25 -0.12
N THR A 175 -16.54 -11.09 0.92
CA THR A 175 -16.91 -10.69 2.26
C THR A 175 -15.84 -9.82 2.88
N LEU A 176 -16.17 -9.09 3.94
CA LEU A 176 -15.19 -8.28 4.66
C LEU A 176 -14.07 -9.14 5.25
N ASP A 177 -14.43 -10.29 5.79
CA ASP A 177 -13.48 -11.21 6.42
C ASP A 177 -12.52 -11.81 5.40
N GLU A 178 -13.01 -12.24 4.23
CA GLU A 178 -12.17 -12.65 3.09
C GLU A 178 -11.25 -11.51 2.61
N THR A 179 -11.77 -10.28 2.56
CA THR A 179 -10.99 -9.12 2.10
C THR A 179 -9.84 -8.78 3.05
N LEU A 180 -9.98 -9.07 4.34
CA LEU A 180 -8.94 -8.85 5.34
C LEU A 180 -7.98 -10.03 5.48
N SER A 181 -8.46 -11.27 5.32
CA SER A 181 -7.66 -12.50 5.50
C SER A 181 -6.97 -12.97 4.23
N GLU A 182 -7.62 -12.83 3.06
CA GLU A 182 -7.15 -13.33 1.77
C GLU A 182 -6.79 -12.21 0.79
N THR A 183 -6.11 -11.17 1.29
CA THR A 183 -5.68 -10.02 0.48
C THR A 183 -4.86 -10.41 -0.73
N ASP A 184 -4.02 -11.44 -0.63
CA ASP A 184 -3.16 -11.91 -1.73
C ASP A 184 -3.98 -12.44 -2.91
N THR A 185 -5.04 -13.20 -2.64
CA THR A 185 -5.95 -13.72 -3.68
C THR A 185 -6.68 -12.59 -4.40
N ILE A 186 -7.13 -11.60 -3.65
CA ILE A 186 -7.80 -10.42 -4.19
C ILE A 186 -6.83 -9.57 -5.02
N ASN A 187 -5.62 -9.34 -4.55
CA ASN A 187 -4.57 -8.62 -5.26
C ASN A 187 -4.24 -9.30 -6.60
N GLN A 188 -4.16 -10.62 -6.60
CA GLN A 188 -3.91 -11.40 -7.81
C GLN A 188 -5.06 -11.29 -8.80
N ASN A 189 -6.31 -11.40 -8.35
CA ASN A 189 -7.50 -11.26 -9.20
C ASN A 189 -7.58 -9.86 -9.83
N ILE A 190 -7.33 -8.81 -9.05
CA ILE A 190 -7.32 -7.43 -9.55
C ILE A 190 -6.21 -7.26 -10.59
N ARG A 191 -5.00 -7.75 -10.30
CA ARG A 191 -3.87 -7.69 -11.22
C ARG A 191 -4.18 -8.38 -12.55
N GLU A 192 -4.77 -9.58 -12.51
CA GLU A 192 -5.08 -10.38 -13.70
C GLU A 192 -6.10 -9.67 -14.60
N ILE A 193 -7.17 -9.13 -14.00
CA ILE A 193 -8.18 -8.36 -14.74
C ILE A 193 -7.57 -7.11 -15.35
N LEU A 194 -6.73 -6.38 -14.60
CA LEU A 194 -6.09 -5.18 -15.09
C LEU A 194 -5.08 -5.48 -16.21
N ASP A 195 -4.28 -6.54 -16.07
CA ASP A 195 -3.26 -6.93 -17.06
C ASP A 195 -3.92 -7.24 -18.40
N VAL A 196 -5.02 -8.01 -18.41
CA VAL A 196 -5.79 -8.30 -19.62
C VAL A 196 -6.33 -7.03 -20.29
N GLN A 197 -6.86 -6.08 -19.50
CA GLN A 197 -7.43 -4.84 -20.05
C GLN A 197 -6.37 -3.85 -20.54
N THR A 198 -5.16 -3.88 -19.97
CA THR A 198 -4.08 -2.96 -20.34
C THR A 198 -3.14 -3.52 -21.40
N GLU A 199 -3.24 -4.80 -21.73
CA GLU A 199 -2.42 -5.47 -22.74
C GLU A 199 -2.55 -4.82 -24.12
N GLU A 200 -3.76 -4.43 -24.53
CA GLU A 200 -4.02 -3.74 -25.79
C GLU A 200 -3.29 -2.39 -25.89
N TRP A 201 -3.00 -1.76 -24.77
CA TRP A 201 -2.27 -0.50 -24.69
C TRP A 201 -0.76 -0.67 -24.59
N GLY A 202 -0.28 -1.91 -24.64
CA GLY A 202 1.15 -2.23 -24.50
C GLY A 202 1.69 -1.93 -23.10
N VAL A 203 0.85 -1.97 -22.08
CA VAL A 203 1.21 -1.76 -20.69
C VAL A 203 1.03 -3.05 -19.92
N LYS A 204 1.99 -3.38 -19.08
CA LYS A 204 1.95 -4.54 -18.20
C LYS A 204 1.82 -4.12 -16.74
N VAL A 205 0.79 -4.59 -16.08
CA VAL A 205 0.61 -4.43 -14.63
C VAL A 205 1.42 -5.51 -13.93
N THR A 206 2.40 -5.11 -13.13
CA THR A 206 3.32 -6.05 -12.47
C THR A 206 2.74 -6.56 -11.16
N VAL A 207 2.29 -5.64 -10.30
CA VAL A 207 1.75 -5.93 -8.97
C VAL A 207 0.63 -4.95 -8.68
N VAL A 208 -0.39 -5.41 -8.00
CA VAL A 208 -1.42 -4.57 -7.38
C VAL A 208 -1.52 -4.98 -5.92
N GLU A 209 -1.50 -4.03 -5.02
CA GLU A 209 -1.57 -4.27 -3.58
C GLU A 209 -2.62 -3.38 -2.96
N LEU A 210 -3.48 -3.98 -2.14
CA LEU A 210 -4.37 -3.25 -1.26
C LEU A 210 -3.53 -2.58 -0.17
N LYS A 211 -3.69 -1.27 -0.02
CA LYS A 211 -2.89 -0.48 0.91
C LYS A 211 -3.59 -0.34 2.26
N ASP A 212 -4.83 0.09 2.25
CA ASP A 212 -5.60 0.40 3.45
C ASP A 212 -7.07 0.11 3.23
N ILE A 213 -7.69 -0.53 4.24
CA ILE A 213 -9.10 -0.85 4.28
C ILE A 213 -9.68 -0.17 5.51
N GLN A 214 -10.41 0.92 5.30
CA GLN A 214 -11.01 1.69 6.38
C GLN A 214 -12.45 1.27 6.59
N LEU A 215 -12.75 0.89 7.82
CA LEU A 215 -14.10 0.53 8.25
C LEU A 215 -14.74 1.67 9.06
N PRO A 216 -16.06 1.78 9.05
CA PRO A 216 -16.78 2.65 9.97
C PRO A 216 -16.47 2.32 11.43
N ASP A 217 -16.42 3.33 12.30
CA ASP A 217 -16.05 3.17 13.71
C ASP A 217 -16.99 2.23 14.50
N SER A 218 -18.26 2.17 14.11
CA SER A 218 -19.22 1.22 14.68
C SER A 218 -18.80 -0.23 14.42
N MET A 219 -18.33 -0.51 13.21
CA MET A 219 -17.92 -1.83 12.77
C MET A 219 -16.57 -2.22 13.40
N LYS A 220 -15.59 -1.29 13.43
CA LYS A 220 -14.31 -1.50 14.15
C LYS A 220 -14.55 -1.94 15.60
N ARG A 221 -15.48 -1.29 16.29
CA ARG A 221 -15.83 -1.64 17.68
C ARG A 221 -16.53 -3.00 17.81
N ALA A 222 -17.36 -3.37 16.82
CA ALA A 222 -18.00 -4.68 16.81
C ALA A 222 -17.00 -5.80 16.57
N MET A 223 -16.13 -5.65 15.57
CA MET A 223 -15.04 -6.61 15.26
C MET A 223 -14.02 -6.73 16.40
N ALA A 224 -13.69 -5.61 17.07
CA ALA A 224 -12.81 -5.64 18.22
C ALA A 224 -13.39 -6.50 19.35
N ARG A 225 -14.69 -6.34 19.68
CA ARG A 225 -15.37 -7.18 20.67
C ARG A 225 -15.47 -8.64 20.26
N GLN A 226 -15.72 -8.92 18.99
CA GLN A 226 -15.74 -10.27 18.46
C GLN A 226 -14.35 -10.93 18.57
N ALA A 227 -13.30 -10.22 18.15
CA ALA A 227 -11.94 -10.70 18.24
C ALA A 227 -11.47 -10.92 19.69
N GLU A 228 -11.89 -10.06 20.61
CA GLU A 228 -11.64 -10.22 22.06
C GLU A 228 -12.32 -11.46 22.60
N ALA A 229 -13.60 -11.66 22.30
CA ALA A 229 -14.36 -12.84 22.72
C ALA A 229 -13.77 -14.15 22.13
N GLU A 230 -13.33 -14.12 20.89
CA GLU A 230 -12.70 -15.27 20.24
C GLU A 230 -11.33 -15.60 20.88
N ARG A 231 -10.53 -14.56 21.17
CA ARG A 231 -9.25 -14.73 21.88
C ARG A 231 -9.48 -15.28 23.29
N GLU A 232 -10.47 -14.76 24.00
CA GLU A 232 -10.83 -15.27 25.35
C GLU A 232 -11.29 -16.73 25.30
N LYS A 233 -12.16 -17.07 24.32
CA LYS A 233 -12.55 -18.47 24.08
C LYS A 233 -11.34 -19.36 23.84
N ARG A 234 -10.45 -18.96 22.93
CA ARG A 234 -9.23 -19.72 22.60
C ARG A 234 -8.30 -19.85 23.82
N ALA A 235 -8.12 -18.76 24.58
CA ALA A 235 -7.33 -18.78 25.81
C ALA A 235 -7.91 -19.75 26.85
N LYS A 236 -9.24 -19.78 27.03
CA LYS A 236 -9.90 -20.74 27.94
C LYS A 236 -9.74 -22.18 27.49
N ILE A 237 -9.81 -22.46 26.18
CA ILE A 237 -9.57 -23.81 25.64
C ILE A 237 -8.13 -24.24 25.89
N ILE A 238 -7.16 -23.38 25.55
CA ILE A 238 -5.73 -23.69 25.77
C ILE A 238 -5.43 -23.89 27.25
N ALA A 239 -6.01 -23.06 28.14
CA ALA A 239 -5.85 -23.20 29.56
C ALA A 239 -6.42 -24.56 30.06
N ALA A 240 -7.63 -24.91 29.63
CA ALA A 240 -8.26 -26.18 30.00
C ALA A 240 -7.50 -27.39 29.46
N GLU A 241 -7.00 -27.32 28.23
CA GLU A 241 -6.12 -28.38 27.68
C GLU A 241 -4.80 -28.47 28.45
N GLY A 242 -4.21 -27.31 28.79
CA GLY A 242 -3.00 -27.26 29.62
C GLY A 242 -3.22 -27.85 31.02
N GLU A 243 -4.36 -27.54 31.66
CA GLU A 243 -4.71 -28.13 32.96
C GLU A 243 -4.95 -29.65 32.87
N ALA A 244 -5.62 -30.12 31.80
CA ALA A 244 -5.86 -31.52 31.59
C ALA A 244 -4.54 -32.32 31.38
N LEU A 245 -3.63 -31.76 30.56
CA LEU A 245 -2.30 -32.32 30.37
C LEU A 245 -1.50 -32.31 31.67
N ALA A 246 -1.47 -31.20 32.38
CA ALA A 246 -0.78 -31.06 33.66
C ALA A 246 -1.34 -32.02 34.71
N ALA A 247 -2.67 -32.20 34.79
CA ALA A 247 -3.30 -33.15 35.70
C ALA A 247 -2.87 -34.62 35.38
N GLY A 248 -2.78 -34.96 34.08
CA GLY A 248 -2.29 -36.26 33.65
C GLY A 248 -0.83 -36.53 34.08
N GLU A 249 0.05 -35.55 33.84
CA GLU A 249 1.46 -35.63 34.23
C GLU A 249 1.65 -35.66 35.77
N LEU A 250 0.82 -34.86 36.48
CA LEU A 250 0.83 -34.89 37.95
C LEU A 250 0.33 -36.22 38.49
N ALA A 251 -0.69 -36.85 37.90
CA ALA A 251 -1.14 -38.19 38.29
C ALA A 251 -0.05 -39.22 38.09
N HIS A 252 0.60 -39.22 36.92
CA HIS A 252 1.73 -40.11 36.64
C HIS A 252 2.92 -39.87 37.60
N ALA A 253 3.23 -38.59 37.87
CA ALA A 253 4.29 -38.26 38.85
C ALA A 253 3.93 -38.71 40.27
N SER A 254 2.65 -38.63 40.65
CA SER A 254 2.17 -39.09 41.95
C SER A 254 2.30 -40.62 42.11
N ASP A 255 1.97 -41.38 41.05
CA ASP A 255 2.11 -42.86 41.06
C ASP A 255 3.57 -43.26 41.23
N VAL A 256 4.49 -42.59 40.55
CA VAL A 256 5.94 -42.81 40.69
C VAL A 256 6.43 -42.45 42.11
N MET A 257 5.94 -41.34 42.68
CA MET A 257 6.31 -40.91 44.03
C MET A 257 5.73 -41.82 45.12
N MET A 258 4.53 -42.37 44.92
CA MET A 258 3.92 -43.35 45.83
C MET A 258 4.73 -44.66 45.94
N ALA A 259 5.37 -45.09 44.84
CA ALA A 259 6.26 -46.25 44.85
C ALA A 259 7.54 -46.00 45.65
N HIS A 260 7.93 -44.74 45.91
CA HIS A 260 9.14 -44.35 46.60
C HIS A 260 8.86 -43.33 47.72
N PRO A 261 8.52 -43.72 48.94
CA PRO A 261 8.06 -42.80 50.01
C PRO A 261 9.10 -41.76 50.43
N LEU A 262 10.40 -41.99 50.24
CA LEU A 262 11.46 -41.01 50.44
C LEU A 262 11.40 -39.87 49.42
N ALA A 263 10.92 -40.10 48.19
CA ALA A 263 10.79 -39.09 47.15
C ALA A 263 9.71 -38.07 47.51
N LEU A 264 8.65 -38.51 48.18
CA LEU A 264 7.57 -37.64 48.65
C LEU A 264 8.04 -36.68 49.76
N GLN A 265 8.93 -37.15 50.66
CA GLN A 265 9.52 -36.27 51.68
C GLN A 265 10.47 -35.22 51.06
N LEU A 266 11.29 -35.65 50.09
CA LEU A 266 12.17 -34.71 49.38
C LEU A 266 11.36 -33.67 48.59
N ARG A 267 10.26 -34.06 47.94
CA ARG A 267 9.39 -33.12 47.24
C ARG A 267 8.73 -32.09 48.17
N ASN A 268 8.30 -32.55 49.36
CA ASN A 268 7.76 -31.63 50.36
C ASN A 268 8.83 -30.61 50.85
N LEU A 269 10.08 -31.06 51.04
CA LEU A 269 11.16 -30.15 51.37
C LEU A 269 11.50 -29.19 50.25
N GLN A 270 11.44 -29.65 48.99
CA GLN A 270 11.67 -28.84 47.81
C GLN A 270 10.59 -27.72 47.65
N THR A 271 9.31 -28.10 47.82
CA THR A 271 8.21 -27.08 47.77
C THR A 271 8.29 -26.07 48.91
N LEU A 272 8.78 -26.49 50.12
CA LEU A 272 9.04 -25.55 51.21
C LEU A 272 10.17 -24.58 50.88
N VAL A 273 11.21 -25.04 50.18
CA VAL A 273 12.29 -24.18 49.72
C VAL A 273 11.80 -23.21 48.65
N GLU A 274 10.98 -23.65 47.69
CA GLU A 274 10.37 -22.79 46.65
C GLU A 274 9.49 -21.70 47.25
N ILE A 275 8.66 -22.05 48.25
CA ILE A 275 7.84 -21.06 48.98
C ILE A 275 8.69 -20.07 49.77
N GLY A 276 9.84 -20.55 50.30
CA GLY A 276 10.75 -19.76 51.11
C GLY A 276 11.59 -18.75 50.33
N VAL A 277 11.78 -18.93 49.03
CA VAL A 277 12.59 -18.07 48.17
C VAL A 277 11.86 -16.77 47.80
N ASP A 278 10.53 -16.81 47.69
CA ASP A 278 9.74 -15.69 47.13
C ASP A 278 9.27 -14.61 48.09
N ARG A 279 9.58 -14.60 49.32
CA ARG A 279 9.40 -13.58 50.41
C ARG A 279 8.87 -14.17 51.70
N ASN A 280 9.52 -13.89 52.80
CA ASN A 280 9.12 -13.84 54.22
C ASN A 280 7.66 -14.24 54.56
N THR A 281 7.20 -15.37 54.12
CA THR A 281 5.93 -15.92 54.52
C THR A 281 6.22 -16.99 55.54
N THR A 282 5.94 -16.73 56.79
CA THR A 282 6.04 -17.73 57.88
C THR A 282 4.94 -18.76 57.63
N VAL A 283 5.24 -19.86 57.02
CA VAL A 283 4.31 -20.98 56.88
C VAL A 283 4.37 -21.78 58.18
N VAL A 284 3.38 -21.56 59.04
CA VAL A 284 3.22 -22.37 60.25
C VAL A 284 2.47 -23.62 59.81
N PHE A 285 3.17 -24.74 59.71
CA PHE A 285 2.54 -26.06 59.57
C PHE A 285 2.08 -26.51 60.92
N PRO A 286 0.77 -26.63 61.19
CA PRO A 286 0.26 -27.20 62.42
C PRO A 286 0.52 -28.74 62.36
N ALA A 287 1.42 -29.22 63.21
CA ALA A 287 1.79 -30.61 63.35
C ALA A 287 0.64 -31.60 63.67
N PRO A 288 -0.54 -31.18 64.19
CA PRO A 288 -1.61 -32.16 64.53
C PRO A 288 -2.63 -32.43 63.39
N LEU A 289 -2.43 -31.90 62.17
CA LEU A 289 -3.38 -32.18 61.08
C LEU A 289 -3.47 -33.63 60.61
N MET A 290 -2.48 -34.46 60.89
CA MET A 290 -2.50 -35.89 60.54
C MET A 290 -3.50 -36.67 61.38
N SER A 291 -3.74 -36.31 62.63
CA SER A 291 -4.76 -36.95 63.46
C SER A 291 -6.17 -36.53 63.07
N THR A 292 -6.39 -35.29 62.73
CA THR A 292 -7.69 -34.79 62.25
C THR A 292 -8.04 -35.30 60.86
N ILE A 293 -7.05 -35.53 59.97
CA ILE A 293 -7.29 -36.17 58.67
C ILE A 293 -7.65 -37.62 58.83
N GLN A 294 -7.03 -38.34 59.78
CA GLN A 294 -7.44 -39.74 60.10
C GLN A 294 -8.83 -39.83 60.72
N GLU A 295 -9.21 -38.90 61.60
CA GLU A 295 -10.57 -38.82 62.14
C GLU A 295 -11.60 -38.44 61.06
N LEU A 296 -11.25 -37.52 60.14
CA LEU A 296 -12.08 -37.15 58.98
C LEU A 296 -12.24 -38.35 58.01
N GLY A 297 -11.20 -39.11 57.77
CA GLY A 297 -11.24 -40.33 56.97
C GLY A 297 -12.12 -41.41 57.62
N ALA A 298 -12.06 -41.57 58.93
CA ALA A 298 -12.93 -42.47 59.71
C ALA A 298 -14.40 -42.01 59.75
N PHE A 299 -14.63 -40.67 59.76
CA PHE A 299 -15.96 -40.07 59.66
C PHE A 299 -16.56 -40.29 58.24
N LEU A 300 -15.80 -40.05 57.17
CA LEU A 300 -16.26 -40.27 55.79
C LEU A 300 -16.51 -41.75 55.49
N THR A 301 -15.72 -42.67 56.00
CA THR A 301 -16.01 -44.12 55.89
C THR A 301 -17.25 -44.56 56.66
N ARG A 302 -17.58 -43.92 57.78
CA ARG A 302 -18.85 -44.13 58.50
C ARG A 302 -20.05 -43.58 57.72
N GLU A 303 -19.89 -42.39 57.13
CA GLU A 303 -20.96 -41.72 56.36
C GLU A 303 -21.27 -42.53 55.09
N THR A 304 -20.22 -42.98 54.34
CA THR A 304 -20.40 -43.81 53.14
C THR A 304 -21.00 -45.17 53.49
N ALA A 305 -20.67 -45.77 54.65
CA ALA A 305 -21.30 -47.00 55.13
C ALA A 305 -22.76 -46.78 55.61
N ALA A 306 -23.10 -45.60 56.08
CA ALA A 306 -24.48 -45.20 56.44
C ALA A 306 -25.34 -44.99 55.18
N VAL A 307 -24.80 -44.34 54.14
CA VAL A 307 -25.48 -44.16 52.86
C VAL A 307 -25.74 -45.48 52.13
N ALA A 308 -24.80 -46.46 52.24
CA ALA A 308 -24.99 -47.78 51.66
C ALA A 308 -26.13 -48.63 52.33
N LYS A 309 -26.63 -48.22 53.49
CA LYS A 309 -27.76 -48.86 54.20
C LYS A 309 -29.13 -48.25 53.93
N VAL A 310 -29.20 -47.15 53.15
CA VAL A 310 -30.49 -46.55 52.75
C VAL A 310 -31.05 -47.36 51.58
N PRO A 311 -32.20 -48.06 51.73
CA PRO A 311 -32.80 -48.78 50.60
C PRO A 311 -33.21 -47.78 49.52
N VAL A 312 -32.65 -47.95 48.33
CA VAL A 312 -33.01 -47.19 47.15
C VAL A 312 -34.47 -47.52 46.82
N ALA A 313 -35.39 -46.56 47.03
CA ALA A 313 -36.75 -46.66 46.53
C ALA A 313 -36.71 -46.72 44.99
N PRO A 314 -37.49 -47.60 44.35
CA PRO A 314 -37.50 -47.69 42.89
C PRO A 314 -37.96 -46.35 42.28
N MET A 315 -37.19 -45.86 41.38
CA MET A 315 -37.52 -44.67 40.57
C MET A 315 -38.81 -44.93 39.76
N PRO A 316 -39.76 -43.98 39.74
CA PRO A 316 -40.91 -44.12 38.88
C PRO A 316 -40.45 -44.11 37.41
N GLU A 317 -40.92 -45.09 36.64
CA GLU A 317 -40.76 -45.16 35.18
C GLU A 317 -41.34 -43.91 34.52
N VAL A 318 -40.51 -43.18 33.82
CA VAL A 318 -40.93 -42.05 32.99
C VAL A 318 -41.52 -42.66 31.71
N PRO A 319 -42.82 -42.38 31.36
CA PRO A 319 -43.40 -42.91 30.15
C PRO A 319 -42.71 -42.29 28.92
N ALA A 320 -42.30 -43.15 27.99
CA ALA A 320 -41.71 -42.76 26.74
C ALA A 320 -42.69 -41.90 25.90
N ALA A 321 -42.37 -40.63 25.70
CA ALA A 321 -43.10 -39.78 24.79
C ALA A 321 -42.89 -40.27 23.36
N SER A 322 -43.97 -40.68 22.71
CA SER A 322 -44.01 -41.01 21.31
C SER A 322 -43.74 -39.75 20.47
N VAL A 323 -42.62 -39.73 19.76
CA VAL A 323 -42.35 -38.74 18.75
C VAL A 323 -43.09 -39.14 17.48
N ASN A 324 -44.27 -38.52 17.27
CA ASN A 324 -44.93 -38.53 15.97
C ASN A 324 -44.22 -37.55 15.04
N GLY A 325 -43.53 -38.10 14.02
CA GLY A 325 -43.01 -37.35 12.93
C GLY A 325 -44.12 -36.94 11.97
N GLU A 326 -44.26 -35.65 11.75
CA GLU A 326 -44.94 -35.12 10.57
C GLU A 326 -43.88 -34.48 9.63
N PRO A 327 -43.90 -34.80 8.33
CA PRO A 327 -43.02 -34.14 7.35
C PRO A 327 -43.63 -32.82 6.94
N ILE A 328 -42.88 -31.74 7.02
CA ILE A 328 -43.24 -30.45 6.42
C ILE A 328 -42.76 -30.48 4.96
N GLU A 329 -43.74 -30.55 4.03
CA GLU A 329 -43.63 -30.21 2.62
C GLU A 329 -43.67 -28.68 2.45
N ALA A 330 -42.90 -28.24 1.44
CA ALA A 330 -42.82 -27.01 0.67
C ALA A 330 -41.63 -26.10 0.95
#